data_81a2d94253849ebb1e40e61978caab59
#
_entry.id   81a2d94253849ebb1e40e61978caab59
#
_cell.length_a   1.000
_cell.length_b   1.000
_cell.length_c   1.000
_cell.angle_alpha   90.00
_cell.angle_beta   90.00
_cell.angle_gamma   90.00
#
_symmetry.space_group_name_H-M   'P 1'
#
loop_
_entity.id
_entity.type
_entity.pdbx_description
1 polymer ?
#
loop_
_entity_poly.entity_id
_entity_poly.type
_entity_poly.pdbx_seq_one_letter_code
_entity_poly.pdbx_strand_id
1 'polypeptide(L)'
;MKTFAIYLLAALLAAGCHNEVKPEDKPAPVEPADPGTEVGQAYSPQIASFDDDLVATDALGRTLPTYSEVGGIRENHYVGLFYWLWHGGLRNESNVESEYNVTLSNQIDPKRTDWQFADYYWAKPELGYYQSTDKYVIQKHINLFCLLGIDFLFLDFTNVFDEYNKPALNALLEVICDFRAKGYNPPKLVPFFNAGLDGPNGNMPYSYMKRYYDSYVRDGLYADCWFIYEGKPLILAPDKHPTYTALNEAFTWRQMWAAFPAAEKEKWRFFDSYMDEPKGPHPAYKNGWKLEQMAISKGLGGPIWEAMTYSGGSSTTTRVPVYNEYLIDPEYTGKGLFFAEQMEKALEIQPPVLCITGWNEWKAGAWPADESLANAGMKVRGEPVQVGTYYFVDEFNEEFNRDIEPQDNPEYSDNFYYQLAAFMRRYKGMKEPQKASPAKTIDVSASDFSAWEDVMPVYRDFEGDFRTRFCEGAPRGVRYENFTGRNDIVESRVTYDRDYVYFYVRTASDIIDFDYTNWMLLFLDTDKDKATGWEGYDFCVNMEVLSPSRTTLKVRGEGGWKTVCECEYSYSGDRMQIAVPREALGMAGKPSFYFHWADNIQKADDIREFFVNGDSAPERRYNYSYDAV
;
A
#
# COMPACT_ATOMS: atom_id res chain seq x y z
N MET A 1 -15.23 0.48 -39.99
CA MET A 1 -15.82 1.73 -39.50
C MET A 1 -17.16 1.43 -38.82
N LYS A 2 -17.20 0.71 -37.71
CA LYS A 2 -18.36 0.49 -36.83
C LYS A 2 -17.92 -0.38 -35.64
N THR A 3 -16.97 0.05 -34.80
CA THR A 3 -16.49 -0.82 -33.73
C THR A 3 -16.06 -0.07 -32.46
N PHE A 4 -16.67 1.08 -32.17
CA PHE A 4 -16.45 1.81 -30.91
C PHE A 4 -17.75 2.38 -30.34
N ALA A 5 -18.81 1.59 -30.32
CA ALA A 5 -20.14 2.01 -29.90
C ALA A 5 -20.63 1.34 -28.60
N ILE A 6 -19.78 0.87 -27.72
CA ILE A 6 -20.23 0.11 -26.51
C ILE A 6 -20.07 0.90 -25.20
N TYR A 7 -19.53 2.10 -25.20
CA TYR A 7 -19.46 2.94 -23.99
C TYR A 7 -20.61 3.95 -23.80
N LEU A 8 -21.73 3.80 -24.48
CA LEU A 8 -22.81 4.80 -24.45
C LEU A 8 -24.21 4.22 -24.24
N LEU A 9 -24.44 3.41 -23.21
CA LEU A 9 -25.83 3.05 -22.86
C LEU A 9 -26.06 2.90 -21.35
N ALA A 10 -25.67 3.88 -20.56
CA ALA A 10 -26.09 3.94 -19.14
C ALA A 10 -26.27 5.39 -18.65
N ALA A 11 -26.79 6.25 -19.50
CA ALA A 11 -27.12 7.61 -19.10
C ALA A 11 -28.57 7.93 -19.47
N LEU A 12 -29.52 7.32 -18.77
CA LEU A 12 -30.92 7.82 -18.68
C LEU A 12 -31.64 7.03 -17.58
N LEU A 13 -32.04 7.76 -16.56
CA LEU A 13 -32.96 7.45 -15.48
C LEU A 13 -32.38 7.46 -14.07
N ALA A 14 -32.30 8.65 -13.49
CA ALA A 14 -32.47 8.85 -12.05
C ALA A 14 -32.95 10.29 -11.83
N ALA A 15 -34.23 10.47 -11.70
CA ALA A 15 -34.81 11.66 -11.09
C ALA A 15 -35.05 11.36 -9.61
N GLY A 16 -34.57 12.26 -8.74
CA GLY A 16 -35.17 12.49 -7.43
C GLY A 16 -34.43 11.97 -6.21
N CYS A 17 -33.70 12.83 -5.57
CA CYS A 17 -33.83 13.28 -4.19
C CYS A 17 -32.68 14.25 -3.89
N HIS A 18 -32.99 15.53 -3.89
CA HIS A 18 -32.11 16.58 -3.40
C HIS A 18 -32.17 16.56 -1.88
N ASN A 19 -31.02 16.30 -1.26
CA ASN A 19 -30.73 16.82 0.07
C ASN A 19 -29.63 17.88 -0.11
N GLU A 20 -30.02 19.13 0.09
CA GLU A 20 -29.09 20.26 0.15
C GLU A 20 -28.15 20.09 1.34
N VAL A 21 -26.89 19.85 1.07
CA VAL A 21 -25.79 19.98 2.04
C VAL A 21 -25.50 21.47 2.22
N LYS A 22 -25.67 21.97 3.44
CA LYS A 22 -25.37 23.35 3.79
C LYS A 22 -23.89 23.68 3.53
N PRO A 23 -23.56 24.94 3.13
CA PRO A 23 -22.18 25.34 2.79
C PRO A 23 -21.38 25.80 4.03
N GLU A 24 -21.33 25.01 5.09
CA GLU A 24 -20.61 25.34 6.31
C GLU A 24 -19.73 24.17 6.76
N ASP A 25 -18.70 23.83 6.00
CA ASP A 25 -17.54 23.10 6.51
C ASP A 25 -16.44 23.11 5.41
N LYS A 26 -15.98 24.30 5.07
CA LYS A 26 -14.68 24.43 4.40
C LYS A 26 -13.62 24.47 5.50
N PRO A 27 -12.62 23.58 5.48
CA PRO A 27 -11.45 23.77 6.31
C PRO A 27 -10.85 25.14 6.03
N ALA A 28 -10.41 25.83 7.08
CA ALA A 28 -9.78 27.13 6.95
C ALA A 28 -8.63 27.06 5.95
N PRO A 29 -8.43 28.10 5.11
CA PRO A 29 -7.28 28.14 4.21
C PRO A 29 -6.01 28.00 5.03
N VAL A 30 -5.22 26.98 4.76
CA VAL A 30 -3.84 26.91 5.24
C VAL A 30 -3.12 28.09 4.59
N GLU A 31 -2.50 28.96 5.38
CA GLU A 31 -1.71 30.07 4.84
C GLU A 31 -0.71 29.51 3.83
N PRO A 32 -0.57 30.13 2.65
CA PRO A 32 0.38 29.67 1.66
C PRO A 32 1.78 29.72 2.27
N ALA A 33 2.50 28.59 2.20
CA ALA A 33 3.91 28.56 2.56
C ALA A 33 4.65 29.64 1.75
N ASP A 34 5.57 30.31 2.42
CA ASP A 34 6.40 31.40 1.88
C ASP A 34 6.92 31.04 0.46
N PRO A 35 6.66 31.87 -0.57
CA PRO A 35 7.16 31.63 -1.94
C PRO A 35 8.67 31.81 -2.08
N GLY A 36 9.42 31.81 -1.00
CA GLY A 36 10.88 31.94 -0.94
C GLY A 36 11.68 30.67 -1.17
N THR A 37 11.08 29.53 -1.49
CA THR A 37 11.82 28.32 -1.84
C THR A 37 12.38 28.46 -3.27
N GLU A 38 13.69 28.53 -3.38
CA GLU A 38 14.43 28.70 -4.62
C GLU A 38 13.93 27.74 -5.72
N VAL A 39 13.60 28.33 -6.87
CA VAL A 39 13.30 27.63 -8.11
C VAL A 39 14.55 26.83 -8.50
N GLY A 40 14.55 25.53 -8.21
CA GLY A 40 15.65 24.64 -8.58
C GLY A 40 16.03 23.57 -7.57
N GLN A 41 15.44 23.53 -6.39
CA GLN A 41 15.71 22.42 -5.47
C GLN A 41 15.05 21.15 -6.00
N ALA A 42 15.88 20.17 -6.38
CA ALA A 42 15.42 18.84 -6.73
C ALA A 42 14.59 18.27 -5.56
N TYR A 43 13.38 17.78 -5.84
CA TYR A 43 12.56 17.08 -4.87
C TYR A 43 13.36 15.86 -4.37
N SER A 44 13.61 15.80 -3.07
CA SER A 44 14.27 14.63 -2.48
C SER A 44 13.31 13.44 -2.46
N PRO A 45 13.75 12.24 -2.83
CA PRO A 45 12.92 11.05 -2.77
C PRO A 45 12.37 10.82 -1.37
N GLN A 46 11.12 10.36 -1.29
CA GLN A 46 10.54 9.88 -0.04
C GLN A 46 11.29 8.63 0.43
N ILE A 47 11.51 8.56 1.72
CA ILE A 47 12.03 7.39 2.41
C ILE A 47 11.06 7.01 3.50
N ALA A 48 11.22 5.83 4.09
CA ALA A 48 10.40 5.43 5.23
C ALA A 48 10.32 6.55 6.28
N SER A 49 9.14 6.76 6.83
CA SER A 49 8.86 7.89 7.73
C SER A 49 9.67 7.87 9.02
N PHE A 50 10.11 6.68 9.46
CA PHE A 50 10.87 6.49 10.69
C PHE A 50 12.32 6.08 10.43
N ASP A 51 13.19 6.42 11.38
CA ASP A 51 14.62 6.10 11.32
C ASP A 51 14.93 4.71 11.90
N ASP A 52 13.87 3.97 12.26
CA ASP A 52 13.97 2.68 12.92
C ASP A 52 14.35 1.58 11.93
N ASP A 53 15.15 0.62 12.36
CA ASP A 53 15.43 -0.57 11.57
C ASP A 53 14.29 -1.57 11.73
N LEU A 54 13.18 -1.29 11.06
CA LEU A 54 12.04 -2.17 11.03
C LEU A 54 12.41 -3.46 10.31
N VAL A 55 12.21 -4.59 10.96
CA VAL A 55 12.38 -5.91 10.38
C VAL A 55 11.04 -6.56 10.12
N ALA A 56 10.96 -7.41 9.12
CA ALA A 56 9.78 -8.23 8.88
C ALA A 56 10.14 -9.50 8.11
N THR A 57 9.37 -10.54 8.34
CA THR A 57 9.41 -11.78 7.56
C THR A 57 8.00 -12.07 7.06
N ASP A 58 7.82 -12.20 5.76
CA ASP A 58 6.51 -12.46 5.16
C ASP A 58 6.01 -13.89 5.40
N ALA A 59 4.80 -14.20 4.94
CA ALA A 59 4.21 -15.52 5.10
C ALA A 59 4.98 -16.64 4.37
N LEU A 60 5.80 -16.29 3.37
CA LEU A 60 6.69 -17.24 2.65
C LEU A 60 8.06 -17.39 3.31
N GLY A 61 8.34 -16.73 4.44
CA GLY A 61 9.63 -16.77 5.12
C GLY A 61 10.70 -15.87 4.49
N ARG A 62 10.34 -14.92 3.63
CA ARG A 62 11.29 -13.96 3.04
C ARG A 62 11.46 -12.77 3.98
N THR A 63 12.70 -12.47 4.35
CA THR A 63 13.05 -11.36 5.24
C THR A 63 13.34 -10.08 4.48
N LEU A 64 13.02 -8.93 5.08
CA LEU A 64 13.40 -7.65 4.53
C LEU A 64 14.92 -7.45 4.63
N PRO A 65 15.57 -6.89 3.59
CA PRO A 65 16.98 -6.57 3.64
C PRO A 65 17.26 -5.46 4.66
N THR A 66 18.42 -5.54 5.30
CA THR A 66 18.91 -4.61 6.31
C THR A 66 19.71 -3.45 5.71
N TYR A 67 19.96 -2.41 6.50
CA TYR A 67 20.84 -1.31 6.10
C TYR A 67 22.23 -1.78 5.65
N SER A 68 22.80 -2.77 6.34
CA SER A 68 24.11 -3.33 6.00
C SER A 68 24.16 -4.00 4.62
N GLU A 69 23.02 -4.47 4.13
CA GLU A 69 22.90 -5.12 2.81
C GLU A 69 22.61 -4.13 1.68
N VAL A 70 21.80 -3.09 1.94
CA VAL A 70 21.35 -2.18 0.88
C VAL A 70 22.09 -0.83 0.86
N GLY A 71 22.65 -0.42 1.99
CA GLY A 71 23.35 0.85 2.16
C GLY A 71 22.43 2.06 2.27
N GLY A 72 23.04 3.24 2.25
CA GLY A 72 22.39 4.53 2.43
C GLY A 72 21.47 4.94 1.29
N ILE A 73 20.69 5.99 1.56
CA ILE A 73 19.68 6.55 0.64
C ILE A 73 20.32 6.93 -0.69
N ARG A 74 19.64 6.58 -1.78
CA ARG A 74 20.00 6.95 -3.14
C ARG A 74 19.13 8.12 -3.60
N GLU A 75 19.78 9.19 -4.00
CA GLU A 75 19.10 10.34 -4.61
C GLU A 75 18.54 10.00 -5.99
N ASN A 76 17.53 10.75 -6.42
CA ASN A 76 16.91 10.62 -7.75
C ASN A 76 16.30 9.24 -8.05
N HIS A 77 15.77 8.57 -7.03
CA HIS A 77 15.05 7.32 -7.15
C HIS A 77 13.62 7.51 -6.64
N TYR A 78 12.71 7.88 -7.55
CA TYR A 78 11.31 8.13 -7.23
C TYR A 78 10.44 6.94 -7.59
N VAL A 79 9.47 6.64 -6.73
CA VAL A 79 8.52 5.54 -6.94
C VAL A 79 7.09 6.06 -6.87
N GLY A 80 6.38 5.91 -7.97
CA GLY A 80 4.94 6.12 -8.04
C GLY A 80 4.18 4.81 -7.97
N LEU A 81 3.04 4.81 -7.31
CA LEU A 81 2.16 3.66 -7.17
C LEU A 81 0.77 3.99 -7.73
N PHE A 82 0.26 3.14 -8.62
CA PHE A 82 -1.08 3.28 -9.18
C PHE A 82 -2.12 3.02 -8.09
N TYR A 83 -3.03 3.98 -7.92
CA TYR A 83 -4.06 3.92 -6.90
C TYR A 83 -5.43 4.16 -7.50
N TRP A 84 -6.33 3.20 -7.32
CA TRP A 84 -7.66 3.22 -7.93
C TRP A 84 -8.71 3.80 -6.99
N LEU A 85 -9.51 4.77 -7.51
CA LEU A 85 -10.52 5.51 -6.76
C LEU A 85 -11.96 5.22 -7.23
N TRP A 86 -12.20 4.01 -7.74
CA TRP A 86 -13.47 3.70 -8.42
C TRP A 86 -14.37 2.74 -7.65
N HIS A 87 -14.00 2.33 -6.45
CA HIS A 87 -14.77 1.37 -5.66
C HIS A 87 -15.96 2.03 -5.00
N GLY A 88 -17.17 1.49 -5.24
CA GLY A 88 -18.41 1.97 -4.65
C GLY A 88 -18.90 3.31 -5.20
N GLY A 89 -19.61 4.04 -4.38
CA GLY A 89 -20.14 5.35 -4.73
C GLY A 89 -21.44 5.29 -5.53
N LEU A 90 -21.63 6.25 -6.45
CA LEU A 90 -22.85 6.38 -7.23
C LEU A 90 -22.95 5.37 -8.38
N ARG A 91 -21.88 4.67 -8.70
CA ARG A 91 -21.93 3.58 -9.69
C ARG A 91 -22.56 2.37 -9.02
N ASN A 92 -23.68 1.95 -9.59
CA ASN A 92 -24.39 0.79 -9.10
C ASN A 92 -23.59 -0.49 -9.37
N GLU A 93 -22.87 -0.95 -8.38
CA GLU A 93 -22.16 -2.25 -8.41
C GLU A 93 -23.11 -3.43 -8.18
N SER A 94 -24.39 -3.22 -8.45
CA SER A 94 -25.51 -4.08 -8.13
C SER A 94 -25.50 -5.47 -8.78
N ASN A 95 -24.55 -5.72 -9.68
CA ASN A 95 -24.47 -7.00 -10.39
C ASN A 95 -23.46 -7.96 -9.76
N VAL A 96 -22.70 -7.52 -8.76
CA VAL A 96 -21.79 -8.37 -8.03
C VAL A 96 -22.49 -8.87 -6.79
N GLU A 97 -22.61 -10.18 -6.66
CA GLU A 97 -23.08 -10.80 -5.42
C GLU A 97 -22.12 -10.43 -4.29
N SER A 98 -22.69 -10.23 -3.09
CA SER A 98 -21.90 -9.80 -1.94
C SER A 98 -20.66 -10.67 -1.73
N GLU A 99 -19.51 -10.06 -1.72
CA GLU A 99 -18.21 -10.69 -1.42
C GLU A 99 -17.80 -11.88 -2.30
N TYR A 100 -18.36 -12.00 -3.51
CA TYR A 100 -17.93 -13.05 -4.44
C TYR A 100 -16.52 -12.77 -4.93
N ASN A 101 -15.57 -13.60 -4.53
CA ASN A 101 -14.17 -13.51 -4.92
C ASN A 101 -13.85 -14.56 -5.99
N VAL A 102 -13.62 -14.11 -7.22
CA VAL A 102 -13.36 -14.99 -8.36
C VAL A 102 -12.07 -15.80 -8.17
N THR A 103 -11.04 -15.22 -7.60
CA THR A 103 -9.73 -15.87 -7.46
C THR A 103 -9.74 -16.99 -6.44
N LEU A 104 -10.52 -16.87 -5.37
CA LEU A 104 -10.68 -17.92 -4.36
C LEU A 104 -11.68 -19.01 -4.77
N SER A 105 -12.72 -18.65 -5.52
CA SER A 105 -13.80 -19.58 -5.83
C SER A 105 -13.47 -20.52 -7.00
N ASN A 106 -12.76 -20.02 -7.98
CA ASN A 106 -12.26 -20.81 -9.09
C ASN A 106 -11.31 -20.00 -9.97
N GLN A 107 -10.30 -20.63 -10.49
CA GLN A 107 -9.47 -20.03 -11.50
C GLN A 107 -10.28 -19.84 -12.78
N ILE A 108 -10.03 -18.76 -13.49
CA ILE A 108 -10.72 -18.47 -14.75
C ILE A 108 -10.48 -19.60 -15.74
N ASP A 109 -11.55 -20.21 -16.19
CA ASP A 109 -11.54 -21.04 -17.39
C ASP A 109 -11.90 -20.14 -18.59
N PRO A 110 -10.95 -19.85 -19.50
CA PRO A 110 -11.23 -19.04 -20.67
C PRO A 110 -12.24 -19.68 -21.63
N LYS A 111 -12.51 -20.98 -21.49
CA LYS A 111 -13.51 -21.70 -22.26
C LYS A 111 -14.91 -21.69 -21.64
N ARG A 112 -15.02 -21.18 -20.43
CA ARG A 112 -16.29 -21.06 -19.74
C ARG A 112 -17.19 -20.05 -20.45
N THR A 113 -18.46 -20.40 -20.67
CA THR A 113 -19.44 -19.59 -21.42
C THR A 113 -20.58 -19.06 -20.57
N ASP A 114 -20.59 -19.38 -19.30
CA ASP A 114 -21.68 -19.02 -18.36
C ASP A 114 -21.43 -17.73 -17.57
N TRP A 115 -20.34 -17.01 -17.83
CA TRP A 115 -20.11 -15.68 -17.30
C TRP A 115 -21.15 -14.70 -17.86
N GLN A 116 -21.61 -13.79 -17.02
CA GLN A 116 -22.44 -12.68 -17.47
C GLN A 116 -21.53 -11.47 -17.77
N PHE A 117 -21.95 -10.61 -18.68
CA PHE A 117 -21.29 -9.33 -18.89
C PHE A 117 -21.58 -8.43 -17.67
N ALA A 118 -20.67 -8.46 -16.71
CA ALA A 118 -20.76 -7.77 -15.43
C ALA A 118 -19.36 -7.55 -14.85
N ASP A 119 -19.27 -6.69 -13.85
CA ASP A 119 -18.07 -6.54 -13.03
C ASP A 119 -18.03 -7.66 -11.97
N TYR A 120 -16.85 -8.13 -11.67
CA TYR A 120 -16.57 -9.15 -10.65
C TYR A 120 -15.49 -8.65 -9.69
N TYR A 121 -15.49 -9.17 -8.47
CA TYR A 121 -14.46 -8.91 -7.47
C TYR A 121 -13.39 -9.99 -7.48
N TRP A 122 -12.17 -9.57 -7.21
CA TRP A 122 -10.97 -10.40 -7.25
C TRP A 122 -10.19 -10.21 -5.97
N ALA A 123 -9.26 -11.13 -5.65
CA ALA A 123 -8.25 -10.97 -4.61
C ALA A 123 -8.74 -10.16 -3.40
N LYS A 124 -9.75 -10.67 -2.66
CA LYS A 124 -10.42 -9.92 -1.59
C LYS A 124 -9.41 -9.22 -0.69
N PRO A 125 -9.47 -7.87 -0.56
CA PRO A 125 -8.60 -7.16 0.36
C PRO A 125 -8.81 -7.60 1.80
N GLU A 126 -7.78 -7.58 2.62
CA GLU A 126 -7.87 -7.92 4.04
C GLU A 126 -8.85 -7.01 4.78
N LEU A 127 -8.95 -5.76 4.36
CA LEU A 127 -9.93 -4.79 4.89
C LEU A 127 -11.32 -4.90 4.25
N GLY A 128 -11.57 -5.96 3.46
CA GLY A 128 -12.83 -6.21 2.76
C GLY A 128 -12.97 -5.39 1.47
N TYR A 129 -14.02 -5.63 0.71
CA TYR A 129 -14.33 -4.87 -0.51
C TYR A 129 -14.94 -3.50 -0.16
N TYR A 130 -14.07 -2.55 0.11
CA TYR A 130 -14.38 -1.20 0.62
C TYR A 130 -14.79 -0.23 -0.49
N GLN A 131 -15.41 0.88 -0.10
CA GLN A 131 -15.57 2.03 -0.98
C GLN A 131 -14.32 2.90 -0.97
N SER A 132 -13.98 3.52 -2.10
CA SER A 132 -12.84 4.45 -2.20
C SER A 132 -12.97 5.70 -1.31
N THR A 133 -14.11 5.90 -0.66
CA THR A 133 -14.36 6.96 0.34
C THR A 133 -14.13 6.51 1.78
N ASP A 134 -13.81 5.24 2.02
CA ASP A 134 -13.57 4.69 3.35
C ASP A 134 -12.26 5.20 3.94
N LYS A 135 -12.34 6.22 4.79
CA LYS A 135 -11.16 6.86 5.38
C LYS A 135 -10.37 5.94 6.32
N TYR A 136 -11.00 4.91 6.89
CA TYR A 136 -10.29 3.91 7.67
C TYR A 136 -9.30 3.14 6.76
N VAL A 137 -9.76 2.68 5.62
CA VAL A 137 -8.92 1.98 4.64
C VAL A 137 -7.87 2.90 4.04
N ILE A 138 -8.26 4.12 3.64
CA ILE A 138 -7.32 5.11 3.10
C ILE A 138 -6.19 5.37 4.11
N GLN A 139 -6.50 5.52 5.39
CA GLN A 139 -5.50 5.75 6.43
C GLN A 139 -4.54 4.57 6.56
N LYS A 140 -5.05 3.33 6.64
CA LYS A 140 -4.21 2.13 6.68
C LYS A 140 -3.33 2.00 5.43
N HIS A 141 -3.81 2.37 4.25
CA HIS A 141 -2.99 2.42 3.05
C HIS A 141 -1.89 3.49 3.14
N ILE A 142 -2.21 4.69 3.61
CA ILE A 142 -1.23 5.78 3.75
C ILE A 142 -0.15 5.40 4.78
N ASN A 143 -0.48 4.74 5.90
CA ASN A 143 0.50 4.17 6.84
C ASN A 143 1.49 3.27 6.10
N LEU A 144 0.98 2.27 5.37
CA LEU A 144 1.80 1.34 4.60
C LEU A 144 2.67 2.05 3.56
N PHE A 145 2.15 3.07 2.87
CA PHE A 145 2.91 3.84 1.88
C PHE A 145 4.01 4.71 2.52
N CYS A 146 3.76 5.26 3.70
CA CYS A 146 4.77 5.96 4.47
C CYS A 146 5.90 5.03 4.92
N LEU A 147 5.58 3.79 5.33
CA LEU A 147 6.58 2.78 5.70
C LEU A 147 7.40 2.31 4.48
N LEU A 148 6.80 2.28 3.30
CA LEU A 148 7.50 1.96 2.05
C LEU A 148 8.33 3.14 1.51
N GLY A 149 8.01 4.38 1.88
CA GLY A 149 8.59 5.56 1.26
C GLY A 149 8.14 5.77 -0.19
N ILE A 150 6.86 5.55 -0.49
CA ILE A 150 6.26 5.85 -1.81
C ILE A 150 6.26 7.35 -2.04
N ASP A 151 6.77 7.81 -3.18
CA ASP A 151 6.88 9.25 -3.49
C ASP A 151 5.57 9.85 -3.96
N PHE A 152 4.84 9.12 -4.80
CA PHE A 152 3.56 9.61 -5.29
C PHE A 152 2.57 8.49 -5.64
N LEU A 153 1.29 8.82 -5.54
CA LEU A 153 0.21 8.01 -6.07
C LEU A 153 -0.23 8.61 -7.41
N PHE A 154 -0.22 7.82 -8.48
CA PHE A 154 -0.85 8.25 -9.72
C PHE A 154 -2.27 7.68 -9.79
N LEU A 155 -3.22 8.62 -9.84
CA LEU A 155 -4.64 8.36 -9.60
C LEU A 155 -5.36 8.12 -10.92
N ASP A 156 -6.09 7.03 -10.99
CA ASP A 156 -6.83 6.67 -12.20
C ASP A 156 -8.03 7.60 -12.46
N PHE A 157 -7.85 8.48 -13.41
CA PHE A 157 -8.92 9.29 -14.02
C PHE A 157 -9.02 9.01 -15.53
N THR A 158 -8.61 7.82 -15.95
CA THR A 158 -8.52 7.47 -17.38
C THR A 158 -9.88 7.41 -18.05
N ASN A 159 -10.93 6.99 -17.34
CA ASN A 159 -12.27 6.88 -17.89
C ASN A 159 -13.16 8.08 -17.53
N VAL A 160 -12.98 8.68 -16.35
CA VAL A 160 -13.82 9.77 -15.89
C VAL A 160 -13.17 10.58 -14.77
N PHE A 161 -13.43 11.89 -14.76
CA PHE A 161 -13.25 12.74 -13.59
C PHE A 161 -14.45 13.67 -13.44
N ASP A 162 -15.35 13.30 -12.55
CA ASP A 162 -16.61 14.01 -12.30
C ASP A 162 -17.04 13.89 -10.83
N GLU A 163 -18.30 14.06 -10.57
CA GLU A 163 -18.88 14.00 -9.23
C GLU A 163 -18.81 12.59 -8.60
N TYR A 164 -18.46 11.54 -9.36
CA TYR A 164 -18.24 10.19 -8.81
C TYR A 164 -16.87 10.03 -8.16
N ASN A 165 -15.81 10.59 -8.77
CA ASN A 165 -14.44 10.43 -8.27
C ASN A 165 -14.06 11.50 -7.24
N LYS A 166 -14.70 12.68 -7.28
CA LYS A 166 -14.40 13.77 -6.34
C LYS A 166 -14.54 13.40 -4.87
N PRO A 167 -15.57 12.68 -4.41
CA PRO A 167 -15.66 12.27 -3.00
C PRO A 167 -14.48 11.40 -2.56
N ALA A 168 -14.04 10.46 -3.40
CA ALA A 168 -12.90 9.61 -3.09
C ALA A 168 -11.59 10.41 -3.06
N LEU A 169 -11.37 11.30 -4.03
CA LEU A 169 -10.20 12.20 -4.02
C LEU A 169 -10.21 13.12 -2.79
N ASN A 170 -11.36 13.66 -2.40
CA ASN A 170 -11.45 14.51 -1.22
C ASN A 170 -11.15 13.73 0.06
N ALA A 171 -11.63 12.49 0.19
CA ALA A 171 -11.33 11.63 1.34
C ALA A 171 -9.82 11.31 1.42
N LEU A 172 -9.18 11.02 0.27
CA LEU A 172 -7.74 10.79 0.19
C LEU A 172 -6.95 12.05 0.58
N LEU A 173 -7.31 13.22 0.04
CA LEU A 173 -6.66 14.49 0.36
C LEU A 173 -6.77 14.84 1.85
N GLU A 174 -7.94 14.61 2.46
CA GLU A 174 -8.14 14.83 3.90
C GLU A 174 -7.17 13.99 4.73
N VAL A 175 -7.06 12.69 4.46
CA VAL A 175 -6.13 11.82 5.18
C VAL A 175 -4.68 12.24 4.95
N ILE A 176 -4.29 12.55 3.72
CA ILE A 176 -2.93 13.03 3.41
C ILE A 176 -2.62 14.34 4.16
N CYS A 177 -3.57 15.27 4.21
CA CYS A 177 -3.38 16.53 4.95
C CYS A 177 -3.24 16.30 6.46
N ASP A 178 -4.01 15.37 7.05
CA ASP A 178 -3.88 14.97 8.44
C ASP A 178 -2.47 14.43 8.75
N PHE A 179 -1.95 13.54 7.90
CA PHE A 179 -0.60 12.99 8.05
C PHE A 179 0.48 14.07 7.97
N ARG A 180 0.35 14.99 7.02
CA ARG A 180 1.28 16.13 6.89
C ARG A 180 1.24 17.04 8.09
N ALA A 181 0.05 17.34 8.63
CA ALA A 181 -0.11 18.19 9.81
C ALA A 181 0.59 17.58 11.04
N LYS A 182 0.72 16.26 11.10
CA LYS A 182 1.46 15.53 12.14
C LYS A 182 2.96 15.38 11.84
N GLY A 183 3.43 15.90 10.71
CA GLY A 183 4.86 15.86 10.31
C GLY A 183 5.29 14.59 9.58
N TYR A 184 4.37 13.74 9.19
CA TYR A 184 4.67 12.55 8.39
C TYR A 184 4.81 12.87 6.91
N ASN A 185 5.35 11.93 6.14
CA ASN A 185 5.63 12.05 4.71
C ASN A 185 4.72 11.15 3.85
N PRO A 186 3.40 11.40 3.82
CA PRO A 186 2.52 10.65 2.93
C PRO A 186 2.87 10.92 1.46
N PRO A 187 2.56 10.00 0.55
CA PRO A 187 2.77 10.19 -0.88
C PRO A 187 2.16 11.49 -1.39
N LYS A 188 2.77 12.05 -2.42
CA LYS A 188 2.19 13.12 -3.22
C LYS A 188 1.21 12.54 -4.23
N LEU A 189 0.45 13.37 -4.91
CA LEU A 189 -0.55 12.93 -5.88
C LEU A 189 -0.20 13.38 -7.29
N VAL A 190 -0.50 12.52 -8.26
CA VAL A 190 -0.35 12.78 -9.70
C VAL A 190 -1.64 12.34 -10.40
N PRO A 191 -2.35 13.22 -11.10
CA PRO A 191 -3.52 12.80 -11.86
C PRO A 191 -3.09 12.08 -13.15
N PHE A 192 -3.76 10.96 -13.44
CA PHE A 192 -3.54 10.18 -14.64
C PHE A 192 -4.82 10.16 -15.50
N PHE A 193 -4.75 10.77 -16.66
CA PHE A 193 -5.87 10.88 -17.61
C PHE A 193 -5.59 10.11 -18.88
N ASN A 194 -6.63 9.49 -19.42
CA ASN A 194 -6.60 8.97 -20.77
C ASN A 194 -7.05 10.05 -21.76
N ALA A 195 -6.23 10.38 -22.71
CA ALA A 195 -6.57 11.28 -23.79
C ALA A 195 -6.43 10.65 -25.19
N GLY A 196 -6.15 9.33 -25.25
CA GLY A 196 -5.90 8.63 -26.51
C GLY A 196 -7.14 8.19 -27.29
N LEU A 197 -8.34 8.47 -26.82
CA LEU A 197 -9.55 8.03 -27.51
C LEU A 197 -10.15 9.18 -28.33
N ASP A 198 -9.84 9.21 -29.61
CA ASP A 198 -10.65 9.87 -30.66
C ASP A 198 -12.01 9.17 -30.80
N GLY A 199 -12.79 9.11 -29.71
CA GLY A 199 -14.17 8.69 -29.77
C GLY A 199 -15.07 9.79 -30.31
N PRO A 200 -16.35 9.52 -30.61
CA PRO A 200 -17.30 10.53 -31.04
C PRO A 200 -17.49 11.69 -30.04
N ASN A 201 -16.89 11.58 -28.87
CA ASN A 201 -16.83 12.60 -27.82
C ASN A 201 -15.38 13.06 -27.53
N GLY A 202 -14.52 13.15 -28.51
CA GLY A 202 -13.07 13.41 -28.41
C GLY A 202 -12.60 14.58 -27.53
N ASN A 203 -13.52 15.35 -26.94
CA ASN A 203 -13.24 16.40 -25.97
C ASN A 203 -13.45 15.99 -24.49
N MET A 204 -13.94 14.79 -24.22
CA MET A 204 -14.26 14.41 -22.84
C MET A 204 -13.04 14.36 -21.90
N PRO A 205 -11.92 13.75 -22.27
CA PRO A 205 -10.74 13.72 -21.42
C PRO A 205 -10.22 15.13 -21.11
N TYR A 206 -10.23 16.01 -22.08
CA TYR A 206 -9.82 17.40 -21.87
C TYR A 206 -10.75 18.16 -20.92
N SER A 207 -12.05 17.88 -20.94
CA SER A 207 -13.00 18.46 -20.00
C SER A 207 -12.75 17.98 -18.56
N TYR A 208 -12.31 16.73 -18.39
CA TYR A 208 -11.94 16.17 -17.09
C TYR A 208 -10.66 16.80 -16.56
N MET A 209 -9.62 16.91 -17.37
CA MET A 209 -8.38 17.61 -16.99
C MET A 209 -8.66 19.05 -16.58
N LYS A 210 -9.48 19.78 -17.37
CA LYS A 210 -9.87 21.15 -17.04
C LYS A 210 -10.63 21.21 -15.72
N ARG A 211 -11.57 20.32 -15.48
CA ARG A 211 -12.35 20.26 -14.23
C ARG A 211 -11.44 19.96 -13.03
N TYR A 212 -10.50 19.04 -13.18
CA TYR A 212 -9.52 18.74 -12.15
C TYR A 212 -8.68 19.99 -11.81
N TYR A 213 -8.10 20.62 -12.84
CA TYR A 213 -7.31 21.83 -12.67
C TYR A 213 -8.11 22.95 -11.97
N ASP A 214 -9.30 23.25 -12.47
CA ASP A 214 -10.15 24.32 -11.93
C ASP A 214 -10.59 24.05 -10.49
N SER A 215 -10.76 22.79 -10.09
CA SER A 215 -11.25 22.43 -8.77
C SER A 215 -10.16 22.28 -7.71
N TYR A 216 -8.93 21.90 -8.09
CA TYR A 216 -7.92 21.47 -7.13
C TYR A 216 -6.56 22.17 -7.27
N VAL A 217 -6.23 22.74 -8.42
CA VAL A 217 -4.87 23.23 -8.68
C VAL A 217 -4.82 24.73 -8.93
N ARG A 218 -5.75 25.29 -9.70
CA ARG A 218 -5.72 26.69 -10.17
C ARG A 218 -5.53 27.71 -9.04
N ASP A 219 -6.21 27.51 -7.93
CA ASP A 219 -6.24 28.47 -6.82
C ASP A 219 -5.22 28.10 -5.73
N GLY A 220 -4.25 27.20 -6.02
CA GLY A 220 -3.22 26.76 -5.10
C GLY A 220 -3.72 25.83 -3.97
N LEU A 221 -4.94 25.33 -4.09
CA LEU A 221 -5.51 24.41 -3.13
C LEU A 221 -4.69 23.10 -3.08
N TYR A 222 -4.35 22.65 -1.89
CA TYR A 222 -3.55 21.41 -1.69
C TYR A 222 -2.17 21.45 -2.37
N ALA A 223 -1.53 22.63 -2.49
CA ALA A 223 -0.25 22.78 -3.20
C ALA A 223 0.82 21.77 -2.71
N ASP A 224 0.85 21.48 -1.41
CA ASP A 224 1.79 20.52 -0.82
C ASP A 224 1.44 19.04 -1.09
N CYS A 225 0.29 18.76 -1.68
CA CYS A 225 -0.12 17.40 -1.98
C CYS A 225 0.26 16.96 -3.40
N TRP A 226 0.70 17.85 -4.26
CA TRP A 226 1.06 17.51 -5.63
C TRP A 226 2.53 17.12 -5.76
N PHE A 227 2.82 16.07 -6.53
CA PHE A 227 4.19 15.69 -6.84
C PHE A 227 4.80 16.68 -7.83
N ILE A 228 5.86 17.35 -7.39
CA ILE A 228 6.57 18.34 -8.23
C ILE A 228 7.66 17.64 -9.02
N TYR A 229 7.58 17.72 -10.33
CA TYR A 229 8.55 17.17 -11.25
C TYR A 229 9.00 18.25 -12.24
N GLU A 230 10.30 18.48 -12.35
CA GLU A 230 10.87 19.58 -13.17
C GLU A 230 10.23 20.95 -12.86
N GLY A 231 10.00 21.23 -11.56
CA GLY A 231 9.56 22.54 -11.06
C GLY A 231 8.06 22.82 -11.09
N LYS A 232 7.23 21.86 -11.54
CA LYS A 232 5.77 21.99 -11.57
C LYS A 232 5.09 20.68 -11.15
N PRO A 233 3.82 20.72 -10.72
CA PRO A 233 3.04 19.51 -10.54
C PRO A 233 3.09 18.62 -11.78
N LEU A 234 3.29 17.31 -11.58
CA LEU A 234 3.27 16.34 -12.68
C LEU A 234 1.83 16.01 -13.08
N ILE A 235 1.57 15.90 -14.36
CA ILE A 235 0.35 15.33 -14.92
C ILE A 235 0.72 14.22 -15.91
N LEU A 236 0.04 13.08 -15.80
CA LEU A 236 0.16 11.98 -16.75
C LEU A 236 -1.06 12.02 -17.67
N ALA A 237 -0.83 12.35 -18.93
CA ALA A 237 -1.89 12.46 -19.92
C ALA A 237 -1.31 12.37 -21.33
N PRO A 238 -2.04 11.87 -22.35
CA PRO A 238 -1.49 11.69 -23.69
C PRO A 238 -1.11 12.99 -24.38
N ASP A 239 -1.92 14.04 -24.24
CA ASP A 239 -1.70 15.32 -24.91
C ASP A 239 -2.12 16.51 -24.04
N LYS A 240 -1.53 17.68 -24.35
CA LYS A 240 -1.94 18.96 -23.76
C LYS A 240 -3.33 19.37 -24.23
N HIS A 241 -4.02 20.11 -23.36
CA HIS A 241 -5.35 20.63 -23.73
C HIS A 241 -5.26 21.56 -24.95
N PRO A 242 -6.06 21.37 -26.01
CA PRO A 242 -5.89 22.08 -27.26
C PRO A 242 -6.09 23.60 -27.16
N THR A 243 -6.88 24.07 -26.19
CA THR A 243 -7.26 25.50 -26.09
C THR A 243 -7.11 26.09 -24.68
N TYR A 244 -6.76 25.29 -23.67
CA TYR A 244 -6.68 25.79 -22.29
C TYR A 244 -5.23 25.96 -21.84
N THR A 245 -4.63 27.09 -22.23
CA THR A 245 -3.22 27.41 -22.00
C THR A 245 -2.85 27.41 -20.52
N ALA A 246 -3.69 27.97 -19.64
CA ALA A 246 -3.42 28.03 -18.19
C ALA A 246 -3.20 26.64 -17.59
N LEU A 247 -3.99 25.65 -17.97
CA LEU A 247 -3.78 24.25 -17.56
C LEU A 247 -2.46 23.71 -18.11
N ASN A 248 -2.18 23.95 -19.39
CA ASN A 248 -0.96 23.45 -20.02
C ASN A 248 0.32 24.02 -19.40
N GLU A 249 0.28 25.25 -18.92
CA GLU A 249 1.41 25.93 -18.27
C GLU A 249 1.57 25.57 -16.79
N ALA A 250 0.50 25.10 -16.15
CA ALA A 250 0.50 24.78 -14.72
C ALA A 250 1.24 23.48 -14.38
N PHE A 251 1.42 22.59 -15.35
CA PHE A 251 1.96 21.25 -15.12
C PHE A 251 3.24 20.98 -15.89
N THR A 252 4.06 20.10 -15.34
CA THR A 252 4.99 19.28 -16.12
C THR A 252 4.22 18.10 -16.69
N TRP A 253 4.30 17.93 -18.01
CA TRP A 253 3.55 16.91 -18.74
C TRP A 253 4.43 15.71 -19.05
N ARG A 254 3.88 14.51 -18.79
CA ARG A 254 4.39 13.26 -19.37
C ARG A 254 3.20 12.53 -19.99
N GLN A 255 3.37 12.14 -21.24
CA GLN A 255 2.38 11.29 -21.90
C GLN A 255 2.48 9.89 -21.33
N MET A 256 1.37 9.35 -20.84
CA MET A 256 1.29 7.99 -20.37
C MET A 256 0.01 7.33 -20.85
N TRP A 257 0.15 6.16 -21.43
CA TRP A 257 -0.98 5.32 -21.80
C TRP A 257 -0.53 3.85 -21.97
N ALA A 258 -1.41 2.89 -21.68
CA ALA A 258 -1.12 1.46 -21.79
C ALA A 258 -0.74 1.01 -23.20
N ALA A 259 -1.34 1.64 -24.21
CA ALA A 259 -1.19 1.25 -25.62
C ALA A 259 -0.10 2.01 -26.37
N PHE A 260 0.81 2.73 -25.74
CA PHE A 260 1.91 3.38 -26.45
C PHE A 260 2.94 2.34 -26.91
N PRO A 261 3.11 2.15 -28.22
CA PRO A 261 3.92 1.05 -28.77
C PRO A 261 5.43 1.28 -28.70
N ALA A 262 5.88 2.52 -28.51
CA ALA A 262 7.30 2.85 -28.54
C ALA A 262 7.66 3.97 -27.58
N ALA A 263 8.93 3.98 -27.15
CA ALA A 263 9.49 5.06 -26.39
C ALA A 263 9.74 6.27 -27.29
N GLU A 264 9.10 7.34 -26.96
CA GLU A 264 9.33 8.64 -27.53
C GLU A 264 9.65 9.65 -26.43
N LYS A 265 10.20 10.79 -26.80
CA LYS A 265 10.47 11.87 -25.85
C LYS A 265 9.20 12.26 -25.10
N GLU A 266 9.32 12.40 -23.76
CA GLU A 266 8.21 12.78 -22.87
C GLU A 266 7.06 11.76 -22.75
N LYS A 267 7.24 10.54 -23.26
CA LYS A 267 6.30 9.45 -23.10
C LYS A 267 6.78 8.49 -22.01
N TRP A 268 5.95 8.29 -21.02
CA TRP A 268 6.13 7.31 -19.97
C TRP A 268 5.29 6.07 -20.24
N ARG A 269 5.73 4.95 -19.71
CA ARG A 269 5.01 3.69 -19.86
C ARG A 269 4.15 3.42 -18.66
N PHE A 270 2.95 2.93 -18.92
CA PHE A 270 2.08 2.34 -17.90
C PHE A 270 2.40 0.86 -17.70
N PHE A 271 2.65 0.15 -18.77
CA PHE A 271 3.19 -1.21 -18.77
C PHE A 271 4.46 -1.27 -19.57
N ASP A 272 5.34 -2.20 -19.21
CA ASP A 272 6.58 -2.44 -19.91
C ASP A 272 6.61 -3.80 -20.58
N SER A 273 7.11 -3.82 -21.82
CA SER A 273 7.35 -5.02 -22.61
C SER A 273 8.83 -5.43 -22.64
N TYR A 274 9.63 -5.01 -21.66
CA TYR A 274 11.07 -5.31 -21.62
C TYR A 274 11.37 -6.81 -21.64
N MET A 275 10.40 -7.63 -21.28
CA MET A 275 10.48 -9.08 -21.32
C MET A 275 10.68 -9.62 -22.75
N ASP A 276 10.35 -8.81 -23.75
CA ASP A 276 10.52 -9.16 -25.16
C ASP A 276 11.94 -8.98 -25.66
N GLU A 277 12.76 -8.24 -24.89
CA GLU A 277 14.13 -7.92 -25.30
C GLU A 277 15.16 -8.60 -24.39
N PRO A 278 15.84 -9.64 -24.88
CA PRO A 278 16.76 -10.42 -24.07
C PRO A 278 18.10 -9.74 -23.73
N LYS A 279 18.37 -8.56 -24.28
CA LYS A 279 19.70 -7.92 -24.16
C LYS A 279 19.63 -6.42 -23.93
N GLY A 280 19.89 -6.03 -22.67
CA GLY A 280 20.08 -4.64 -22.30
C GLY A 280 18.78 -3.87 -22.08
N PRO A 281 18.89 -2.59 -21.62
CA PRO A 281 17.72 -1.78 -21.40
C PRO A 281 17.00 -1.50 -22.73
N HIS A 282 15.71 -1.77 -22.74
CA HIS A 282 14.86 -1.44 -23.89
C HIS A 282 15.03 0.05 -24.25
N PRO A 283 15.15 0.43 -25.53
CA PRO A 283 15.26 1.84 -25.93
C PRO A 283 14.17 2.73 -25.36
N ALA A 284 13.03 2.12 -25.01
CA ALA A 284 11.90 2.74 -24.34
C ALA A 284 12.28 3.45 -23.02
N TYR A 285 13.17 2.88 -22.22
CA TYR A 285 13.54 3.46 -20.94
C TYR A 285 14.33 4.77 -21.06
N LYS A 286 14.92 5.00 -22.19
CA LYS A 286 15.61 6.27 -22.49
C LYS A 286 14.66 7.35 -22.98
N ASN A 287 13.38 7.05 -23.07
CA ASN A 287 12.36 7.99 -23.54
C ASN A 287 12.79 8.75 -24.81
N GLY A 288 13.47 8.04 -25.73
CA GLY A 288 14.06 8.56 -26.95
C GLY A 288 15.26 9.47 -26.78
N TRP A 289 15.59 9.94 -25.56
CA TRP A 289 16.65 10.93 -25.31
C TRP A 289 17.39 10.80 -23.98
N LYS A 290 16.75 10.29 -22.93
CA LYS A 290 17.38 10.01 -21.62
C LYS A 290 16.69 8.82 -20.96
N LEU A 291 17.39 8.15 -20.05
CA LEU A 291 16.75 7.24 -19.12
C LEU A 291 15.90 8.07 -18.16
N GLU A 292 14.61 7.86 -18.11
CA GLU A 292 13.72 8.66 -17.29
C GLU A 292 12.77 7.82 -16.44
N GLN A 293 12.06 6.85 -17.02
CA GLN A 293 11.02 6.12 -16.33
C GLN A 293 10.96 4.67 -16.81
N MET A 294 10.58 3.77 -15.90
CA MET A 294 10.23 2.38 -16.16
C MET A 294 8.93 2.05 -15.42
N ALA A 295 8.09 1.19 -15.99
CA ALA A 295 6.96 0.60 -15.29
C ALA A 295 7.28 -0.81 -14.82
N ILE A 296 6.76 -1.20 -13.67
CA ILE A 296 6.70 -2.58 -13.19
C ILE A 296 5.28 -2.91 -12.76
N SER A 297 4.85 -4.15 -12.95
CA SER A 297 3.50 -4.58 -12.61
C SER A 297 3.53 -6.01 -12.07
N LYS A 298 2.64 -6.30 -11.14
CA LYS A 298 2.39 -7.67 -10.68
C LYS A 298 1.68 -8.49 -11.76
N GLY A 299 0.79 -7.86 -12.54
CA GLY A 299 0.17 -8.43 -13.73
C GLY A 299 0.53 -7.65 -14.99
N LEU A 300 0.68 -8.31 -16.12
CA LEU A 300 0.90 -7.66 -17.40
C LEU A 300 -0.40 -7.12 -17.96
N GLY A 301 -0.39 -5.84 -18.31
CA GLY A 301 -1.33 -5.28 -19.25
C GLY A 301 -0.65 -5.08 -20.60
N GLY A 302 -1.35 -5.30 -21.67
CA GLY A 302 -0.93 -5.03 -23.03
C GLY A 302 -2.00 -4.22 -23.75
N PRO A 303 -1.96 -4.11 -25.09
CA PRO A 303 -3.11 -3.67 -25.86
C PRO A 303 -4.37 -4.45 -25.46
N ILE A 304 -5.55 -3.85 -25.51
CA ILE A 304 -6.82 -4.43 -25.01
C ILE A 304 -7.03 -5.89 -25.45
N TRP A 305 -6.55 -6.28 -26.60
CA TRP A 305 -6.61 -7.65 -27.12
C TRP A 305 -5.45 -8.55 -26.67
N GLU A 306 -4.45 -8.00 -25.99
CA GLU A 306 -3.29 -8.72 -25.45
C GLU A 306 -3.18 -8.55 -23.95
N ALA A 307 -3.84 -7.52 -23.40
CA ALA A 307 -3.95 -7.25 -21.97
C ALA A 307 -4.88 -8.27 -21.34
N MET A 308 -4.40 -9.45 -21.22
CA MET A 308 -5.22 -10.50 -20.67
C MET A 308 -4.82 -10.74 -19.23
N THR A 309 -5.75 -11.14 -18.48
CA THR A 309 -5.63 -11.87 -17.23
C THR A 309 -4.57 -12.97 -17.28
N TYR A 310 -3.71 -12.92 -18.23
CA TYR A 310 -2.70 -13.89 -18.51
C TYR A 310 -1.39 -13.17 -18.71
N SER A 311 -0.70 -13.02 -17.62
CA SER A 311 0.58 -12.40 -17.61
C SER A 311 1.59 -13.24 -18.35
N GLY A 312 2.18 -12.98 -19.22
CA GLY A 312 3.17 -13.76 -19.94
C GLY A 312 2.77 -14.17 -21.29
N GLY A 313 1.56 -13.86 -21.67
CA GLY A 313 1.06 -14.26 -22.95
C GLY A 313 0.78 -13.11 -23.87
N SER A 314 1.60 -12.10 -24.00
CA SER A 314 1.47 -11.26 -25.18
C SER A 314 1.70 -12.14 -26.41
N SER A 315 0.74 -12.16 -27.28
CA SER A 315 0.82 -12.94 -28.51
C SER A 315 1.82 -12.40 -29.51
N THR A 316 2.29 -11.19 -29.28
CA THR A 316 3.30 -10.51 -30.13
C THR A 316 4.70 -10.78 -29.64
N THR A 317 4.85 -11.32 -28.42
CA THR A 317 6.15 -11.56 -27.85
C THR A 317 6.56 -13.01 -28.08
N THR A 318 7.74 -13.17 -28.61
CA THR A 318 8.35 -14.50 -28.78
C THR A 318 8.99 -15.00 -27.48
N ARG A 319 9.05 -14.15 -26.46
CA ARG A 319 9.60 -14.47 -25.15
C ARG A 319 8.49 -14.51 -24.11
N VAL A 320 8.34 -15.65 -23.57
CA VAL A 320 7.54 -15.93 -22.37
C VAL A 320 8.36 -15.55 -21.14
N PRO A 321 7.80 -14.88 -20.15
CA PRO A 321 8.48 -14.65 -18.88
C PRO A 321 9.07 -15.94 -18.30
N VAL A 322 10.20 -15.85 -17.61
CA VAL A 322 10.92 -17.02 -17.08
C VAL A 322 10.03 -17.97 -16.30
N TYR A 323 9.03 -17.44 -15.63
CA TYR A 323 8.11 -18.21 -14.78
C TYR A 323 6.78 -18.55 -15.47
N ASN A 324 6.67 -18.39 -16.76
CA ASN A 324 5.40 -18.57 -17.47
C ASN A 324 4.85 -19.99 -17.43
N GLU A 325 5.69 -21.00 -17.36
CA GLU A 325 5.27 -22.38 -17.16
C GLU A 325 4.53 -22.62 -15.85
N TYR A 326 4.68 -21.72 -14.89
CA TYR A 326 4.04 -21.79 -13.56
C TYR A 326 2.76 -20.98 -13.45
N LEU A 327 2.34 -20.29 -14.50
CA LEU A 327 1.22 -19.36 -14.49
C LEU A 327 -0.10 -19.91 -13.96
N ILE A 328 -0.35 -21.16 -14.18
CA ILE A 328 -1.60 -21.83 -13.83
C ILE A 328 -1.41 -22.92 -12.77
N ASP A 329 -0.19 -23.14 -12.31
CA ASP A 329 0.09 -24.11 -11.27
C ASP A 329 -0.18 -23.48 -9.91
N PRO A 330 -1.14 -24.00 -9.11
CA PRO A 330 -1.44 -23.50 -7.79
C PRO A 330 -0.22 -23.45 -6.85
N GLU A 331 0.78 -24.33 -7.07
CA GLU A 331 2.01 -24.33 -6.27
C GLU A 331 2.79 -23.02 -6.36
N TYR A 332 2.68 -22.30 -7.47
CA TYR A 332 3.41 -21.06 -7.71
C TYR A 332 2.56 -19.79 -7.55
N THR A 333 1.26 -19.93 -7.41
CA THR A 333 0.35 -18.80 -7.19
C THR A 333 0.64 -18.12 -5.85
N GLY A 334 0.66 -16.80 -5.84
CA GLY A 334 0.90 -16.00 -4.63
C GLY A 334 2.36 -15.81 -4.25
N LYS A 335 3.32 -16.39 -5.00
CA LYS A 335 4.76 -16.28 -4.70
C LYS A 335 5.41 -15.01 -5.24
N GLY A 336 4.77 -14.30 -6.17
CA GLY A 336 5.28 -13.07 -6.77
C GLY A 336 6.49 -13.28 -7.67
N LEU A 337 6.57 -14.40 -8.38
CA LEU A 337 7.73 -14.75 -9.22
C LEU A 337 7.86 -13.80 -10.42
N PHE A 338 6.74 -13.52 -11.08
CA PHE A 338 6.70 -12.58 -12.19
C PHE A 338 7.01 -11.15 -11.73
N PHE A 339 6.45 -10.74 -10.58
CA PHE A 339 6.73 -9.44 -9.99
C PHE A 339 8.20 -9.28 -9.61
N ALA A 340 8.82 -10.33 -9.03
CA ALA A 340 10.24 -10.37 -8.72
C ALA A 340 11.11 -10.18 -9.96
N GLU A 341 10.78 -10.83 -11.08
CA GLU A 341 11.54 -10.70 -12.32
C GLU A 341 11.60 -9.24 -12.81
N GLN A 342 10.46 -8.55 -12.76
CA GLN A 342 10.40 -7.14 -13.13
C GLN A 342 11.16 -6.24 -12.16
N MET A 343 11.09 -6.52 -10.87
CA MET A 343 11.86 -5.80 -9.85
C MET A 343 13.36 -5.95 -10.04
N GLU A 344 13.85 -7.16 -10.30
CA GLU A 344 15.27 -7.41 -10.59
C GLU A 344 15.72 -6.63 -11.83
N LYS A 345 14.86 -6.57 -12.85
CA LYS A 345 15.16 -5.79 -14.05
C LYS A 345 15.22 -4.29 -13.77
N ALA A 346 14.36 -3.77 -12.91
CA ALA A 346 14.40 -2.37 -12.49
C ALA A 346 15.67 -2.06 -11.66
N LEU A 347 16.11 -2.99 -10.82
CA LEU A 347 17.36 -2.87 -10.07
C LEU A 347 18.61 -2.89 -10.98
N GLU A 348 18.57 -3.64 -12.08
CA GLU A 348 19.63 -3.64 -13.09
C GLU A 348 19.68 -2.32 -13.86
N ILE A 349 18.53 -1.77 -14.24
CA ILE A 349 18.41 -0.57 -15.10
C ILE A 349 18.60 0.71 -14.29
N GLN A 350 18.14 0.75 -13.02
CA GLN A 350 18.17 1.93 -12.13
C GLN A 350 17.53 3.19 -12.77
N PRO A 351 16.28 3.14 -13.25
CA PRO A 351 15.64 4.32 -13.80
C PRO A 351 15.40 5.37 -12.69
N PRO A 352 15.45 6.68 -12.99
CA PRO A 352 15.15 7.72 -11.99
C PRO A 352 13.72 7.66 -11.45
N VAL A 353 12.77 7.23 -12.25
CA VAL A 353 11.36 7.10 -11.85
C VAL A 353 10.86 5.70 -12.15
N LEU A 354 10.25 5.07 -11.15
CA LEU A 354 9.49 3.84 -11.30
C LEU A 354 8.01 4.12 -11.13
N CYS A 355 7.18 3.60 -12.03
CA CYS A 355 5.74 3.55 -11.88
C CYS A 355 5.31 2.11 -11.65
N ILE A 356 4.76 1.82 -10.48
CA ILE A 356 4.26 0.49 -10.12
C ILE A 356 2.76 0.47 -10.39
N THR A 357 2.34 -0.40 -11.31
CA THR A 357 0.93 -0.52 -11.68
C THR A 357 0.24 -1.55 -10.82
N GLY A 358 -0.61 -1.03 -9.92
CA GLY A 358 -1.60 -1.70 -9.14
C GLY A 358 -1.31 -1.78 -7.65
N TRP A 359 -2.10 -1.02 -6.88
CA TRP A 359 -2.23 -1.25 -5.46
C TRP A 359 -3.52 -1.99 -5.16
N ASN A 360 -4.66 -1.50 -5.66
CA ASN A 360 -6.00 -1.86 -5.20
C ASN A 360 -7.04 -1.95 -6.32
N GLU A 361 -6.68 -2.48 -7.48
CA GLU A 361 -7.64 -2.68 -8.58
C GLU A 361 -8.24 -4.09 -8.52
N TRP A 362 -9.01 -4.39 -7.48
CA TRP A 362 -9.61 -5.69 -7.22
C TRP A 362 -10.99 -5.91 -7.86
N LYS A 363 -11.30 -5.16 -8.90
CA LYS A 363 -12.55 -5.24 -9.64
C LYS A 363 -12.28 -5.27 -11.14
N ALA A 364 -12.81 -6.26 -11.82
CA ALA A 364 -12.67 -6.40 -13.27
C ALA A 364 -13.96 -6.86 -13.94
N GLY A 365 -14.18 -6.42 -15.19
CA GLY A 365 -15.34 -6.81 -15.98
C GLY A 365 -15.11 -8.09 -16.77
N ALA A 366 -16.15 -8.91 -16.85
CA ALA A 366 -16.22 -10.01 -17.81
C ALA A 366 -16.67 -9.47 -19.19
N TRP A 367 -15.82 -9.63 -20.19
CA TRP A 367 -16.03 -9.13 -21.55
C TRP A 367 -16.27 -10.29 -22.50
N PRO A 368 -17.37 -10.25 -23.30
CA PRO A 368 -17.62 -11.29 -24.30
C PRO A 368 -16.60 -11.19 -25.45
N ALA A 369 -16.05 -12.31 -25.85
CA ALA A 369 -15.24 -12.41 -27.05
C ALA A 369 -16.15 -12.48 -28.28
N ASP A 370 -16.00 -11.52 -29.17
CA ASP A 370 -16.74 -11.43 -30.41
C ASP A 370 -15.87 -11.74 -31.65
N GLU A 371 -16.50 -11.78 -32.82
CA GLU A 371 -15.79 -12.00 -34.09
C GLU A 371 -14.73 -10.94 -34.39
N SER A 372 -14.91 -9.71 -33.88
CA SER A 372 -13.94 -8.63 -34.10
C SER A 372 -12.64 -8.90 -33.37
N LEU A 373 -12.72 -9.37 -32.14
CA LEU A 373 -11.55 -9.71 -31.32
C LEU A 373 -10.85 -10.96 -31.85
N ALA A 374 -11.62 -11.97 -32.24
CA ALA A 374 -11.06 -13.17 -32.85
C ALA A 374 -10.33 -12.85 -34.17
N ASN A 375 -10.93 -12.01 -35.01
CA ASN A 375 -10.33 -11.56 -36.27
C ASN A 375 -9.11 -10.63 -36.08
N ALA A 376 -9.04 -9.92 -34.93
CA ALA A 376 -7.87 -9.15 -34.55
C ALA A 376 -6.71 -10.01 -34.03
N GLY A 377 -6.91 -11.34 -33.96
CA GLY A 377 -5.86 -12.28 -33.50
C GLY A 377 -5.69 -12.35 -32.02
N MET A 378 -6.71 -11.92 -31.26
CA MET A 378 -6.69 -12.00 -29.80
C MET A 378 -6.46 -13.41 -29.30
N LYS A 379 -5.61 -13.55 -28.29
CA LYS A 379 -5.31 -14.82 -27.64
C LYS A 379 -5.54 -14.74 -26.14
N VAL A 380 -5.91 -15.85 -25.54
CA VAL A 380 -6.00 -16.08 -24.11
C VAL A 380 -5.16 -17.30 -23.77
N ARG A 381 -4.18 -17.15 -22.87
CA ARG A 381 -3.22 -18.22 -22.56
C ARG A 381 -2.54 -18.81 -23.80
N GLY A 382 -2.16 -17.95 -24.75
CA GLY A 382 -1.52 -18.36 -25.99
C GLY A 382 -2.44 -18.98 -27.03
N GLU A 383 -3.69 -19.30 -26.69
CA GLU A 383 -4.67 -19.87 -27.59
C GLU A 383 -5.56 -18.79 -28.20
N PRO A 384 -5.95 -18.90 -29.48
CA PRO A 384 -6.88 -17.96 -30.09
C PRO A 384 -8.18 -17.88 -29.30
N VAL A 385 -8.68 -16.65 -29.10
CA VAL A 385 -9.95 -16.44 -28.42
C VAL A 385 -11.09 -17.11 -29.17
N GLN A 386 -11.98 -17.76 -28.44
CA GLN A 386 -13.16 -18.42 -29.01
C GLN A 386 -14.37 -17.48 -28.91
N VAL A 387 -15.01 -17.21 -30.04
CA VAL A 387 -16.23 -16.41 -30.07
C VAL A 387 -17.31 -17.02 -29.17
N GLY A 388 -17.93 -16.19 -28.32
CA GLY A 388 -18.93 -16.63 -27.35
C GLY A 388 -18.36 -17.03 -25.98
N THR A 389 -17.06 -16.97 -25.78
CA THR A 389 -16.42 -17.06 -24.45
C THR A 389 -16.29 -15.68 -23.82
N TYR A 390 -15.77 -15.64 -22.59
CA TYR A 390 -15.53 -14.40 -21.85
C TYR A 390 -14.06 -14.28 -21.47
N TYR A 391 -13.59 -13.06 -21.28
CA TYR A 391 -12.26 -12.74 -20.78
C TYR A 391 -12.32 -11.61 -19.78
N PHE A 392 -11.31 -11.51 -18.94
CA PHE A 392 -11.10 -10.42 -18.00
C PHE A 392 -9.82 -9.68 -18.35
N VAL A 393 -9.76 -8.39 -18.06
CA VAL A 393 -8.59 -7.55 -18.29
C VAL A 393 -7.91 -7.32 -16.94
N ASP A 394 -6.58 -7.51 -16.92
CA ASP A 394 -5.72 -7.22 -15.78
C ASP A 394 -5.88 -8.13 -14.54
N GLU A 395 -6.90 -8.95 -14.51
CA GLU A 395 -7.20 -9.87 -13.42
C GLU A 395 -7.23 -11.31 -13.90
N PHE A 396 -6.45 -12.17 -13.24
CA PHE A 396 -6.44 -13.61 -13.55
C PHE A 396 -6.43 -14.48 -12.29
N ASN A 397 -5.43 -14.32 -11.44
CA ASN A 397 -5.29 -14.97 -10.14
C ASN A 397 -4.42 -14.10 -9.24
N GLU A 398 -4.09 -14.55 -8.04
CA GLU A 398 -3.32 -13.81 -7.05
C GLU A 398 -1.88 -13.51 -7.50
N GLU A 399 -1.31 -14.32 -8.39
CA GLU A 399 0.03 -14.06 -8.96
C GLU A 399 -0.02 -12.97 -10.04
N PHE A 400 -1.08 -12.94 -10.83
CA PHE A 400 -1.21 -12.14 -12.04
C PHE A 400 -2.45 -11.26 -11.99
N ASN A 401 -2.41 -10.25 -11.14
CA ASN A 401 -3.39 -9.18 -11.04
C ASN A 401 -2.69 -7.86 -10.69
N ARG A 402 -3.43 -6.80 -10.47
CA ARG A 402 -2.89 -5.49 -10.12
C ARG A 402 -3.16 -5.09 -8.67
N ASP A 403 -3.22 -6.08 -7.77
CA ASP A 403 -3.50 -5.88 -6.35
C ASP A 403 -2.29 -6.25 -5.51
N ILE A 404 -1.55 -5.24 -5.03
CA ILE A 404 -0.41 -5.42 -4.12
C ILE A 404 -0.86 -5.30 -2.67
N GLU A 405 -2.01 -4.68 -2.42
CA GLU A 405 -2.54 -4.54 -1.07
C GLU A 405 -2.71 -5.92 -0.39
N PRO A 406 -2.58 -5.98 0.94
CA PRO A 406 -2.80 -7.21 1.69
C PRO A 406 -4.18 -7.81 1.46
N GLN A 407 -4.22 -9.12 1.21
CA GLN A 407 -5.41 -9.87 0.82
C GLN A 407 -5.92 -10.75 1.96
N ASP A 408 -7.22 -11.01 2.01
CA ASP A 408 -7.85 -11.96 2.92
C ASP A 408 -7.57 -13.40 2.47
N ASN A 409 -6.30 -13.79 2.53
CA ASN A 409 -5.81 -15.11 2.20
C ASN A 409 -4.81 -15.59 3.27
N PRO A 410 -5.05 -16.73 3.93
CA PRO A 410 -4.19 -17.19 5.02
C PRO A 410 -2.79 -17.64 4.59
N GLU A 411 -2.59 -17.99 3.31
CA GLU A 411 -1.32 -18.56 2.84
C GLU A 411 -0.30 -17.49 2.44
N TYR A 412 -0.77 -16.37 1.88
CA TYR A 412 0.13 -15.35 1.34
C TYR A 412 -0.37 -13.92 1.49
N SER A 413 -1.28 -13.64 2.39
CA SER A 413 -2.02 -12.38 2.54
C SER A 413 -1.24 -11.11 2.21
N ASP A 414 -0.02 -10.96 2.70
CA ASP A 414 0.80 -9.75 2.62
C ASP A 414 2.12 -9.94 1.84
N ASN A 415 2.28 -11.06 1.16
CA ASN A 415 3.52 -11.40 0.46
C ASN A 415 3.95 -10.36 -0.57
N PHE A 416 3.01 -9.84 -1.35
CA PHE A 416 3.31 -8.84 -2.39
C PHE A 416 3.69 -7.50 -1.78
N TYR A 417 3.07 -7.13 -0.66
CA TYR A 417 3.43 -5.93 0.09
C TYR A 417 4.88 -6.01 0.62
N TYR A 418 5.25 -7.11 1.30
CA TYR A 418 6.61 -7.26 1.81
C TYR A 418 7.65 -7.49 0.71
N GLN A 419 7.25 -8.10 -0.40
CA GLN A 419 8.10 -8.17 -1.60
C GLN A 419 8.38 -6.77 -2.15
N LEU A 420 7.36 -5.90 -2.21
CA LEU A 420 7.53 -4.49 -2.56
C LEU A 420 8.42 -3.77 -1.54
N ALA A 421 8.22 -3.97 -0.24
CA ALA A 421 9.04 -3.37 0.81
C ALA A 421 10.52 -3.73 0.67
N ALA A 422 10.83 -5.01 0.43
CA ALA A 422 12.19 -5.47 0.17
C ALA A 422 12.80 -4.82 -1.08
N PHE A 423 12.02 -4.70 -2.14
CA PHE A 423 12.43 -4.02 -3.36
C PHE A 423 12.69 -2.52 -3.13
N MET A 424 11.80 -1.83 -2.40
CA MET A 424 11.96 -0.41 -2.10
C MET A 424 13.27 -0.14 -1.36
N ARG A 425 13.63 -0.94 -0.37
CA ARG A 425 14.92 -0.86 0.32
C ARG A 425 16.11 -1.06 -0.63
N ARG A 426 16.04 -2.06 -1.50
CA ARG A 426 17.08 -2.33 -2.50
C ARG A 426 17.20 -1.23 -3.55
N TYR A 427 16.09 -0.60 -3.92
CA TYR A 427 16.05 0.43 -4.94
C TYR A 427 16.39 1.83 -4.40
N LYS A 428 15.85 2.21 -3.25
CA LYS A 428 16.02 3.56 -2.67
C LYS A 428 17.11 3.64 -1.60
N GLY A 429 17.55 2.51 -1.03
CA GLY A 429 18.39 2.49 0.17
C GLY A 429 17.61 2.73 1.45
N MET A 430 18.30 2.85 2.56
CA MET A 430 17.73 3.04 3.89
C MET A 430 18.44 4.15 4.66
N LYS A 431 17.81 4.70 5.67
CA LYS A 431 18.49 5.51 6.70
C LYS A 431 19.34 4.60 7.57
N GLU A 432 20.45 5.13 8.10
CA GLU A 432 21.24 4.40 9.08
C GLU A 432 20.43 4.24 10.37
N PRO A 433 20.30 3.01 10.90
CA PRO A 433 19.58 2.75 12.14
C PRO A 433 20.17 3.49 13.32
N GLN A 434 19.32 3.85 14.29
CA GLN A 434 19.77 4.45 15.54
C GLN A 434 20.55 3.42 16.37
N LYS A 435 21.61 3.88 17.04
CA LYS A 435 22.41 3.01 17.91
C LYS A 435 21.84 2.97 19.32
N ALA A 436 21.82 1.78 19.92
CA ALA A 436 21.40 1.63 21.29
C ALA A 436 22.29 2.42 22.27
N SER A 437 21.67 3.00 23.30
CA SER A 437 22.37 3.60 24.43
C SER A 437 23.13 2.54 25.24
N PRO A 438 24.18 2.90 26.00
CA PRO A 438 24.74 2.01 26.99
C PRO A 438 23.73 1.49 27.99
N ALA A 439 24.00 0.34 28.60
CA ALA A 439 23.17 -0.25 29.63
C ALA A 439 22.80 0.75 30.74
N LYS A 440 21.53 0.76 31.15
CA LYS A 440 21.00 1.69 32.15
C LYS A 440 19.93 0.99 32.98
N THR A 441 20.07 1.04 34.32
CA THR A 441 19.04 0.55 35.25
C THR A 441 17.90 1.53 35.35
N ILE A 442 16.67 1.03 35.27
CA ILE A 442 15.42 1.79 35.42
C ILE A 442 14.69 1.34 36.68
N ASP A 443 14.29 2.28 37.51
CA ASP A 443 13.36 2.01 38.62
C ASP A 443 11.92 2.06 38.10
N VAL A 444 11.39 0.90 37.73
CA VAL A 444 10.02 0.79 37.18
C VAL A 444 8.93 0.99 38.24
N SER A 445 9.26 1.04 39.52
CA SER A 445 8.29 1.33 40.58
C SER A 445 7.99 2.82 40.69
N ALA A 446 8.87 3.66 40.15
CA ALA A 446 8.69 5.11 40.11
C ALA A 446 7.64 5.50 39.04
N SER A 447 6.82 6.50 39.36
CA SER A 447 5.93 7.14 38.38
C SER A 447 6.61 8.28 37.60
N ASP A 448 7.95 8.38 37.70
CA ASP A 448 8.78 9.33 36.96
C ASP A 448 9.45 8.62 35.79
N PHE A 449 9.19 9.11 34.58
CA PHE A 449 9.72 8.55 33.33
C PHE A 449 10.93 9.35 32.80
N SER A 450 11.46 10.30 33.54
CA SER A 450 12.60 11.14 33.10
C SER A 450 13.87 10.32 32.80
N ALA A 451 14.00 9.14 33.44
CA ALA A 451 15.08 8.22 33.15
C ALA A 451 15.11 7.71 31.70
N TRP A 452 14.03 7.86 30.94
CA TRP A 452 13.93 7.41 29.56
C TRP A 452 14.35 8.46 28.53
N GLU A 453 14.49 9.73 28.89
CA GLU A 453 14.68 10.83 27.95
C GLU A 453 15.94 10.68 27.07
N ASP A 454 17.01 10.09 27.59
CA ASP A 454 18.30 9.87 26.91
C ASP A 454 18.49 8.43 26.39
N VAL A 455 17.46 7.57 26.50
CA VAL A 455 17.54 6.19 26.03
C VAL A 455 17.26 6.13 24.51
N MET A 456 18.14 5.46 23.80
CA MET A 456 18.06 5.23 22.35
C MET A 456 18.10 3.72 22.05
N PRO A 457 17.51 3.25 20.94
CA PRO A 457 16.72 3.98 19.95
C PRO A 457 15.38 4.52 20.47
N VAL A 458 14.87 5.52 19.78
CA VAL A 458 13.47 5.96 19.93
C VAL A 458 12.68 5.32 18.79
N TYR A 459 11.95 4.30 19.11
CA TYR A 459 11.03 3.65 18.17
C TYR A 459 9.74 4.44 18.11
N ARG A 460 9.23 4.66 16.90
CA ARG A 460 8.06 5.52 16.68
C ARG A 460 7.02 4.80 15.86
N ASP A 461 5.78 5.20 16.10
CA ASP A 461 4.64 4.83 15.29
C ASP A 461 3.78 6.03 14.92
N PHE A 462 2.78 5.82 14.08
CA PHE A 462 1.91 6.89 13.60
C PHE A 462 0.89 7.27 14.67
N GLU A 463 0.80 8.57 14.97
CA GLU A 463 -0.24 9.09 15.85
C GLU A 463 -1.59 9.10 15.15
N GLY A 464 -2.59 8.47 15.76
CA GLY A 464 -3.98 8.43 15.30
C GLY A 464 -4.15 7.60 14.03
N ASP A 465 -3.41 6.52 13.91
CA ASP A 465 -3.46 5.63 12.75
C ASP A 465 -4.56 4.57 12.83
N PHE A 466 -5.29 4.51 13.91
CA PHE A 466 -6.58 3.85 13.97
C PHE A 466 -7.73 4.86 13.84
N ARG A 467 -8.77 4.49 13.13
CA ARG A 467 -10.01 5.25 13.02
C ARG A 467 -11.21 4.37 13.34
N THR A 468 -12.25 4.95 13.87
CA THR A 468 -13.55 4.28 13.88
C THR A 468 -14.01 4.04 12.46
N ARG A 469 -14.42 2.81 12.15
CA ARG A 469 -14.99 2.43 10.87
C ARG A 469 -16.47 2.14 11.02
N PHE A 470 -17.28 2.82 10.22
CA PHE A 470 -18.71 2.55 10.10
C PHE A 470 -19.18 3.02 8.72
N CYS A 471 -19.10 2.14 7.74
CA CYS A 471 -19.36 2.50 6.35
C CYS A 471 -19.93 1.32 5.55
N GLU A 472 -20.60 1.64 4.45
CA GLU A 472 -21.03 0.65 3.48
C GLU A 472 -19.80 0.13 2.69
N GLY A 473 -19.79 -1.15 2.36
CA GLY A 473 -18.85 -1.73 1.43
C GLY A 473 -19.15 -1.38 -0.03
N ALA A 474 -18.27 -1.74 -0.94
CA ALA A 474 -18.54 -1.65 -2.37
C ALA A 474 -19.64 -2.62 -2.81
N PRO A 475 -19.72 -3.88 -2.33
CA PRO A 475 -20.86 -4.75 -2.58
C PRO A 475 -22.10 -4.22 -1.88
N ARG A 476 -23.22 -4.29 -2.57
CA ARG A 476 -24.48 -3.81 -2.05
C ARG A 476 -24.92 -4.58 -0.79
N GLY A 477 -25.24 -3.83 0.28
CA GLY A 477 -25.76 -4.40 1.55
C GLY A 477 -24.67 -4.95 2.46
N VAL A 478 -23.40 -4.81 2.10
CA VAL A 478 -22.26 -5.09 2.99
C VAL A 478 -21.93 -3.83 3.77
N ARG A 479 -21.70 -3.99 5.08
CA ARG A 479 -21.27 -2.91 5.97
C ARG A 479 -20.05 -3.36 6.74
N TYR A 480 -19.10 -2.45 6.90
CA TYR A 480 -17.90 -2.65 7.72
C TYR A 480 -17.95 -1.77 8.95
N GLU A 481 -17.64 -2.38 10.08
CA GLU A 481 -17.62 -1.73 11.39
C GLU A 481 -16.33 -2.09 12.12
N ASN A 482 -15.66 -1.09 12.70
CA ASN A 482 -14.53 -1.27 13.60
C ASN A 482 -14.51 -0.15 14.65
N PHE A 483 -14.57 -0.54 15.91
CA PHE A 483 -14.54 0.34 17.09
C PHE A 483 -13.48 -0.12 18.07
N THR A 484 -12.47 -0.85 17.62
CA THR A 484 -11.48 -1.51 18.47
C THR A 484 -10.28 -0.62 18.80
N GLY A 485 -10.10 0.53 18.12
CA GLY A 485 -9.00 1.45 18.41
C GLY A 485 -9.01 1.89 19.88
N ARG A 486 -7.86 1.71 20.56
CA ARG A 486 -7.63 2.07 21.95
C ARG A 486 -6.12 2.19 22.18
N ASN A 487 -5.67 3.07 23.06
CA ASN A 487 -4.27 3.25 23.43
C ASN A 487 -3.34 3.41 22.21
N ASP A 488 -3.53 4.50 21.47
CA ASP A 488 -2.73 4.90 20.30
C ASP A 488 -1.24 4.97 20.64
N ILE A 489 -0.48 3.94 20.27
CA ILE A 489 0.92 3.75 20.63
C ILE A 489 1.79 4.56 19.66
N VAL A 490 2.58 5.51 20.17
CA VAL A 490 3.33 6.44 19.32
C VAL A 490 4.85 6.43 19.53
N GLU A 491 5.31 5.85 20.65
CA GLU A 491 6.74 5.78 20.96
C GLU A 491 7.06 4.59 21.86
N SER A 492 8.18 3.93 21.60
CA SER A 492 8.75 2.94 22.50
C SER A 492 10.27 3.13 22.63
N ARG A 493 10.82 2.67 23.76
CA ARG A 493 12.27 2.64 24.01
C ARG A 493 12.64 1.38 24.78
N VAL A 494 13.89 0.97 24.63
CA VAL A 494 14.43 -0.23 25.29
C VAL A 494 15.80 0.07 25.89
N THR A 495 16.02 -0.40 27.11
CA THR A 495 17.36 -0.46 27.71
C THR A 495 17.48 -1.72 28.58
N TYR A 496 18.65 -1.95 29.14
CA TYR A 496 18.88 -3.15 29.96
C TYR A 496 19.93 -2.88 31.04
N ASP A 497 19.97 -3.74 32.03
CA ASP A 497 21.10 -3.86 32.96
C ASP A 497 21.54 -5.33 33.10
N ARG A 498 22.20 -5.67 34.20
CA ARG A 498 22.64 -7.06 34.45
C ARG A 498 21.48 -8.05 34.56
N ASP A 499 20.37 -7.63 35.16
CA ASP A 499 19.32 -8.53 35.62
C ASP A 499 18.02 -8.41 34.78
N TYR A 500 17.77 -7.25 34.14
CA TYR A 500 16.54 -6.95 33.43
C TYR A 500 16.76 -6.37 32.05
N VAL A 501 15.76 -6.56 31.14
CA VAL A 501 15.48 -5.71 29.99
C VAL A 501 14.28 -4.84 30.37
N TYR A 502 14.40 -3.55 30.14
CA TYR A 502 13.37 -2.56 30.43
C TYR A 502 12.73 -2.05 29.15
N PHE A 503 11.43 -1.97 29.14
CA PHE A 503 10.64 -1.45 28.03
C PHE A 503 9.85 -0.23 28.49
N TYR A 504 9.84 0.77 27.64
CA TYR A 504 9.02 1.97 27.77
C TYR A 504 8.11 2.06 26.56
N VAL A 505 6.88 2.49 26.79
CA VAL A 505 5.91 2.80 25.72
C VAL A 505 5.12 4.04 26.10
N ARG A 506 4.81 4.87 25.08
CA ARG A 506 3.96 6.05 25.21
C ARG A 506 2.85 5.99 24.19
N THR A 507 1.66 6.40 24.64
CA THR A 507 0.47 6.54 23.81
C THR A 507 0.18 8.03 23.53
N ALA A 508 -0.64 8.33 22.52
CA ALA A 508 -1.01 9.70 22.16
C ALA A 508 -1.91 10.38 23.21
N SER A 509 -2.56 9.60 24.08
CA SER A 509 -3.41 10.06 25.18
C SER A 509 -3.23 9.15 26.39
N ASP A 510 -3.81 9.50 27.53
CA ASP A 510 -3.72 8.70 28.74
C ASP A 510 -4.12 7.23 28.50
N ILE A 511 -3.28 6.31 28.97
CA ILE A 511 -3.51 4.86 28.86
C ILE A 511 -4.79 4.47 29.57
N ILE A 512 -5.67 3.76 28.88
CA ILE A 512 -6.91 3.21 29.44
C ILE A 512 -6.55 2.08 30.42
N ASP A 513 -7.29 1.97 31.51
CA ASP A 513 -7.02 1.05 32.61
C ASP A 513 -6.88 -0.42 32.18
N PHE A 514 -6.09 -1.19 32.93
CA PHE A 514 -5.74 -2.59 32.66
C PHE A 514 -6.89 -3.60 32.81
N ASP A 515 -8.06 -3.20 33.24
CA ASP A 515 -9.25 -4.06 33.38
C ASP A 515 -9.77 -4.64 32.05
N TYR A 516 -9.19 -4.20 30.93
CA TYR A 516 -9.56 -4.66 29.61
C TYR A 516 -8.65 -5.79 29.11
N THR A 517 -9.23 -6.70 28.32
CA THR A 517 -8.49 -7.78 27.68
C THR A 517 -7.55 -7.28 26.59
N ASN A 518 -6.48 -8.03 26.32
CA ASN A 518 -5.47 -7.70 25.30
C ASN A 518 -4.95 -6.27 25.43
N TRP A 519 -4.61 -5.90 26.66
CA TRP A 519 -4.18 -4.57 27.03
C TRP A 519 -2.67 -4.43 26.96
N MET A 520 -2.20 -3.50 26.10
CA MET A 520 -0.79 -3.15 25.97
C MET A 520 0.14 -4.39 25.93
N LEU A 521 -0.16 -5.31 25.03
CA LEU A 521 0.61 -6.55 24.85
C LEU A 521 1.99 -6.22 24.28
N LEU A 522 3.02 -6.83 24.86
CA LEU A 522 4.38 -6.75 24.34
C LEU A 522 4.84 -8.15 23.91
N PHE A 523 4.96 -8.34 22.61
CA PHE A 523 5.48 -9.56 22.00
C PHE A 523 6.99 -9.47 21.80
N LEU A 524 7.71 -10.56 22.07
CA LEU A 524 9.17 -10.65 21.96
C LEU A 524 9.57 -11.88 21.15
N ASP A 525 10.40 -11.66 20.14
CA ASP A 525 11.12 -12.69 19.39
C ASP A 525 12.59 -12.63 19.81
N THR A 526 13.01 -13.59 20.63
CA THR A 526 14.30 -13.57 21.33
C THR A 526 15.42 -14.31 20.60
N ASP A 527 15.09 -15.09 19.59
CA ASP A 527 16.04 -15.81 18.75
C ASP A 527 16.07 -15.31 17.29
N LYS A 528 15.17 -14.37 16.95
CA LYS A 528 15.02 -13.76 15.61
C LYS A 528 14.69 -14.79 14.53
N ASP A 529 13.98 -15.87 14.91
CA ASP A 529 13.58 -16.95 14.03
C ASP A 529 12.05 -17.06 13.93
N LYS A 530 11.48 -16.67 12.80
CA LYS A 530 10.04 -16.78 12.56
C LYS A 530 9.47 -18.20 12.72
N ALA A 531 10.30 -19.24 12.63
CA ALA A 531 9.86 -20.62 12.74
C ALA A 531 9.59 -21.05 14.19
N THR A 532 10.03 -20.28 15.19
CA THR A 532 9.79 -20.54 16.60
C THR A 532 8.58 -19.75 17.11
N GLY A 533 8.10 -20.08 18.29
CA GLY A 533 7.05 -19.35 18.97
C GLY A 533 5.71 -19.31 18.21
N TRP A 534 5.07 -18.16 18.20
CA TRP A 534 3.90 -17.84 17.40
C TRP A 534 4.26 -16.71 16.42
N GLU A 535 4.32 -17.00 15.13
CA GLU A 535 4.77 -16.07 14.08
C GLU A 535 6.17 -15.46 14.33
N GLY A 536 7.03 -16.18 15.11
CA GLY A 536 8.33 -15.74 15.57
C GLY A 536 8.35 -15.28 17.04
N TYR A 537 7.22 -14.96 17.64
CA TYR A 537 7.18 -14.47 19.01
C TYR A 537 7.25 -15.61 20.05
N ASP A 538 8.35 -15.66 20.80
CA ASP A 538 8.58 -16.63 21.87
C ASP A 538 7.85 -16.25 23.13
N PHE A 539 7.82 -14.96 23.47
CA PHE A 539 7.25 -14.45 24.72
C PHE A 539 6.23 -13.35 24.46
N CYS A 540 5.32 -13.20 25.43
CA CYS A 540 4.40 -12.08 25.50
C CYS A 540 4.21 -11.61 26.94
N VAL A 541 4.26 -10.31 27.16
CA VAL A 541 3.96 -9.63 28.42
C VAL A 541 2.55 -9.04 28.37
N ASN A 542 1.92 -8.86 29.51
CA ASN A 542 0.57 -8.29 29.69
C ASN A 542 -0.60 -9.15 29.19
N MET A 543 -0.40 -10.38 28.76
CA MET A 543 -1.56 -11.28 28.49
C MET A 543 -2.41 -11.54 29.72
N GLU A 544 -1.84 -11.38 30.91
CA GLU A 544 -2.53 -11.51 32.20
C GLU A 544 -1.92 -10.54 33.19
N VAL A 545 -2.67 -9.50 33.52
CA VAL A 545 -2.29 -8.48 34.50
C VAL A 545 -2.81 -8.87 35.86
N LEU A 546 -1.94 -8.92 36.87
CA LEU A 546 -2.25 -9.41 38.22
C LEU A 546 -2.67 -8.29 39.17
N SER A 547 -2.12 -7.08 38.98
CA SER A 547 -2.37 -5.90 39.80
C SER A 547 -1.91 -4.64 39.06
N PRO A 548 -2.14 -3.43 39.59
CA PRO A 548 -1.63 -2.19 39.01
C PRO A 548 -0.09 -2.08 38.91
N SER A 549 0.66 -3.05 39.47
CA SER A 549 2.13 -3.04 39.44
C SER A 549 2.77 -4.39 39.08
N ARG A 550 1.95 -5.41 38.81
CA ARG A 550 2.42 -6.75 38.47
C ARG A 550 1.68 -7.32 37.28
N THR A 551 2.43 -7.86 36.37
CA THR A 551 1.94 -8.55 35.18
C THR A 551 2.68 -9.89 35.00
N THR A 552 2.33 -10.66 33.98
CA THR A 552 2.98 -11.94 33.68
C THR A 552 3.80 -11.86 32.38
N LEU A 553 4.94 -12.56 32.38
CA LEU A 553 5.64 -13.00 31.20
C LEU A 553 5.14 -14.40 30.84
N LYS A 554 4.68 -14.60 29.62
CA LYS A 554 4.30 -15.92 29.10
C LYS A 554 5.20 -16.33 27.96
N VAL A 555 5.48 -17.63 27.85
CA VAL A 555 6.23 -18.25 26.76
C VAL A 555 5.28 -19.02 25.85
N ARG A 556 5.50 -18.97 24.55
CA ARG A 556 4.78 -19.78 23.57
C ARG A 556 5.35 -21.20 23.50
N GLY A 557 4.50 -22.20 23.68
CA GLY A 557 4.84 -23.61 23.51
C GLY A 557 3.77 -24.34 22.70
N GLU A 558 3.94 -25.63 22.45
CA GLU A 558 3.01 -26.45 21.67
C GLU A 558 1.55 -26.42 22.19
N GLY A 559 1.35 -26.15 23.47
CA GLY A 559 0.01 -26.06 24.08
C GLY A 559 -0.53 -24.63 24.27
N GLY A 560 0.04 -23.65 23.59
CA GLY A 560 -0.30 -22.23 23.75
C GLY A 560 0.62 -21.49 24.72
N TRP A 561 0.15 -20.33 25.21
CA TRP A 561 0.90 -19.46 26.12
C TRP A 561 0.89 -19.96 27.56
N LYS A 562 2.07 -20.04 28.21
CA LYS A 562 2.24 -20.48 29.61
C LYS A 562 2.99 -19.44 30.40
N THR A 563 2.55 -19.12 31.60
CA THR A 563 3.23 -18.20 32.52
C THR A 563 4.61 -18.72 32.91
N VAL A 564 5.63 -17.87 32.76
CA VAL A 564 7.02 -18.13 33.19
C VAL A 564 7.29 -17.49 34.53
N CYS A 565 7.00 -16.19 34.65
CA CYS A 565 7.22 -15.42 35.88
C CYS A 565 6.32 -14.17 35.91
N GLU A 566 6.34 -13.49 37.04
CA GLU A 566 5.77 -12.14 37.18
C GLU A 566 6.79 -11.10 36.77
N CYS A 567 6.31 -10.02 36.17
CA CYS A 567 7.06 -8.82 35.84
C CYS A 567 6.53 -7.61 36.59
N GLU A 568 7.43 -6.72 36.97
CA GLU A 568 7.10 -5.45 37.57
C GLU A 568 6.85 -4.42 36.48
N TYR A 569 5.80 -3.60 36.63
CA TYR A 569 5.48 -2.51 35.74
C TYR A 569 4.83 -1.35 36.44
N SER A 570 4.86 -0.18 35.84
CA SER A 570 4.03 0.95 36.24
C SER A 570 3.56 1.74 35.02
N TYR A 571 2.43 2.44 35.16
CA TYR A 571 1.94 3.37 34.17
C TYR A 571 1.34 4.61 34.83
N SER A 572 1.41 5.75 34.16
CA SER A 572 0.82 7.00 34.62
C SER A 572 0.64 7.95 33.44
N GLY A 573 -0.57 8.48 33.27
CA GLY A 573 -0.91 9.29 32.12
C GLY A 573 -0.75 8.48 30.82
N ASP A 574 0.01 9.01 29.88
CA ASP A 574 0.27 8.44 28.57
C ASP A 574 1.47 7.45 28.50
N ARG A 575 2.04 7.05 29.64
CA ARG A 575 3.33 6.32 29.68
C ARG A 575 3.25 5.06 30.53
N MET A 576 3.95 4.03 30.06
CA MET A 576 4.14 2.78 30.77
C MET A 576 5.59 2.33 30.70
N GLN A 577 6.07 1.65 31.75
CA GLN A 577 7.38 1.00 31.78
C GLN A 577 7.28 -0.38 32.44
N ILE A 578 8.08 -1.33 31.91
CA ILE A 578 8.06 -2.73 32.34
C ILE A 578 9.49 -3.23 32.54
N ALA A 579 9.74 -4.02 33.58
CA ALA A 579 10.99 -4.75 33.81
C ALA A 579 10.79 -6.24 33.55
N VAL A 580 11.48 -6.80 32.55
CA VAL A 580 11.42 -8.22 32.21
C VAL A 580 12.72 -8.89 32.59
N PRO A 581 12.73 -9.95 33.45
CA PRO A 581 13.94 -10.64 33.88
C PRO A 581 14.67 -11.27 32.69
N ARG A 582 15.94 -10.95 32.50
CA ARG A 582 16.77 -11.50 31.41
C ARG A 582 16.97 -13.02 31.52
N GLU A 583 17.05 -13.54 32.74
CA GLU A 583 17.15 -14.97 32.97
C GLU A 583 15.91 -15.71 32.45
N ALA A 584 14.72 -15.12 32.60
CA ALA A 584 13.46 -15.67 32.10
C ALA A 584 13.37 -15.67 30.56
N LEU A 585 14.04 -14.71 29.91
CA LEU A 585 14.18 -14.62 28.44
C LEU A 585 15.35 -15.46 27.88
N GLY A 586 16.15 -16.11 28.74
CA GLY A 586 17.35 -16.86 28.31
C GLY A 586 18.51 -15.96 27.82
N MET A 587 18.51 -14.67 28.14
CA MET A 587 19.47 -13.68 27.63
C MET A 587 20.67 -13.51 28.58
N ALA A 588 21.66 -14.39 28.49
CA ALA A 588 22.89 -14.30 29.29
C ALA A 588 23.89 -13.24 28.77
N GLY A 589 23.94 -13.01 27.45
CA GLY A 589 24.82 -12.03 26.78
C GLY A 589 24.18 -10.65 26.65
N LYS A 590 24.73 -9.81 25.74
CA LYS A 590 24.07 -8.55 25.35
C LYS A 590 22.70 -8.87 24.72
N PRO A 591 21.62 -8.19 25.14
CA PRO A 591 20.32 -8.43 24.56
C PRO A 591 20.27 -8.10 23.07
N SER A 592 19.67 -9.00 22.30
CA SER A 592 19.42 -8.84 20.86
C SER A 592 18.12 -9.58 20.55
N PHE A 593 17.09 -8.88 20.11
CA PHE A 593 15.76 -9.42 19.90
C PHE A 593 14.91 -8.50 19.01
N TYR A 594 13.78 -9.04 18.52
CA TYR A 594 12.72 -8.24 17.92
C TYR A 594 11.55 -8.09 18.89
N PHE A 595 10.81 -6.98 18.76
CA PHE A 595 9.65 -6.77 19.60
C PHE A 595 8.53 -6.00 18.89
N HIS A 596 7.32 -6.16 19.42
CA HIS A 596 6.11 -5.60 18.85
C HIS A 596 5.11 -5.30 19.97
N TRP A 597 4.50 -4.13 19.94
CA TRP A 597 3.42 -3.76 20.84
C TRP A 597 2.07 -3.92 20.13
N ALA A 598 1.04 -4.34 20.89
CA ALA A 598 -0.32 -4.37 20.37
C ALA A 598 -1.32 -4.10 21.49
N ASP A 599 -2.36 -3.33 21.21
CA ASP A 599 -3.46 -3.10 22.13
C ASP A 599 -4.80 -3.46 21.49
N ASN A 600 -5.65 -4.14 22.25
CA ASN A 600 -7.02 -4.47 21.88
C ASN A 600 -7.19 -5.28 20.59
N ILE A 601 -6.22 -6.13 20.25
CA ILE A 601 -6.40 -7.15 19.21
C ILE A 601 -7.55 -8.07 19.60
N GLN A 602 -8.36 -8.50 18.64
CA GLN A 602 -9.57 -9.27 18.91
C GLN A 602 -9.37 -10.79 18.86
N LYS A 603 -8.31 -11.24 18.17
CA LYS A 603 -7.94 -12.66 18.03
C LYS A 603 -6.44 -12.83 18.29
N ALA A 604 -6.10 -13.50 19.37
CA ALA A 604 -4.72 -13.63 19.83
C ALA A 604 -3.80 -14.51 18.95
N ASP A 605 -4.36 -15.31 18.05
CA ASP A 605 -3.60 -16.23 17.18
C ASP A 605 -3.79 -15.92 15.68
N ASP A 606 -4.06 -14.66 15.33
CA ASP A 606 -4.21 -14.19 13.96
C ASP A 606 -3.32 -12.96 13.75
N ILE A 607 -2.25 -13.09 12.97
CA ILE A 607 -1.29 -12.01 12.74
C ILE A 607 -1.91 -10.80 12.03
N ARG A 608 -3.02 -10.98 11.34
CA ARG A 608 -3.75 -9.90 10.67
C ARG A 608 -4.35 -8.90 11.66
N GLU A 609 -4.54 -9.31 12.92
CA GLU A 609 -5.03 -8.44 13.98
C GLU A 609 -4.12 -7.24 14.24
N PHE A 610 -2.81 -7.35 13.99
CA PHE A 610 -1.86 -6.24 14.06
C PHE A 610 -2.04 -5.19 12.95
N PHE A 611 -3.09 -5.30 12.17
CA PHE A 611 -3.47 -4.34 11.16
C PHE A 611 -4.97 -4.01 11.16
N VAL A 612 -5.80 -5.04 11.41
CA VAL A 612 -7.25 -4.92 11.23
C VAL A 612 -7.92 -4.35 12.47
N ASN A 613 -7.46 -4.69 13.67
CA ASN A 613 -8.14 -4.33 14.92
C ASN A 613 -7.16 -3.74 15.94
N GLY A 614 -7.72 -2.93 16.85
CA GLY A 614 -6.94 -2.32 17.91
C GLY A 614 -5.93 -1.32 17.39
N ASP A 615 -4.79 -1.32 18.04
CA ASP A 615 -3.59 -0.57 17.66
C ASP A 615 -2.36 -1.46 17.75
N SER A 616 -1.36 -1.25 16.91
CA SER A 616 -0.11 -2.02 16.94
C SER A 616 1.08 -1.19 16.48
N ALA A 617 2.18 -1.34 17.17
CA ALA A 617 3.42 -0.63 16.92
C ALA A 617 4.61 -1.62 16.85
N PRO A 618 5.20 -1.81 15.64
CA PRO A 618 4.83 -1.24 14.35
C PRO A 618 3.68 -1.99 13.69
N GLU A 619 3.23 -1.54 12.52
CA GLU A 619 2.12 -2.16 11.79
C GLU A 619 2.42 -3.60 11.30
N ARG A 620 1.44 -4.49 11.37
CA ARG A 620 1.43 -5.85 10.79
C ARG A 620 2.60 -6.73 11.25
N ARG A 621 3.36 -7.30 10.28
CA ARG A 621 4.53 -8.17 10.52
C ARG A 621 5.83 -7.40 10.73
N TYR A 622 5.80 -6.08 10.70
CA TYR A 622 6.98 -5.32 11.11
C TYR A 622 7.25 -5.52 12.59
N ASN A 623 8.52 -5.54 12.92
CA ASN A 623 9.01 -5.55 14.29
C ASN A 623 10.09 -4.50 14.45
N TYR A 624 10.19 -3.94 15.65
CA TYR A 624 11.35 -3.17 16.04
C TYR A 624 12.51 -4.11 16.36
N SER A 625 13.73 -3.73 15.94
CA SER A 625 14.94 -4.47 16.25
C SER A 625 15.73 -3.78 17.34
N TYR A 626 16.03 -4.48 18.42
CA TYR A 626 16.93 -4.02 19.47
C TYR A 626 18.20 -4.86 19.51
N ASP A 627 19.37 -4.19 19.39
CA ASP A 627 20.68 -4.80 19.50
C ASP A 627 21.53 -3.97 20.47
N ALA A 628 21.82 -4.50 21.65
CA ALA A 628 22.62 -3.85 22.69
C ALA A 628 24.08 -3.63 22.26
N VAL A 629 24.63 -2.46 22.52
CA VAL A 629 26.02 -2.09 22.19
C VAL A 629 27.04 -2.50 23.24
#